data_a11b3f90294300e7f44729e023256d9b
#
_entry.id   a11b3f90294300e7f44729e023256d9b
#
_cell.length_a   1.000
_cell.length_b   1.000
_cell.length_c   1.000
_cell.angle_alpha   90.00
_cell.angle_beta   90.00
_cell.angle_gamma   90.00
#
_symmetry.space_group_name_H-M   'P 1'
#
loop_
_entity.id
_entity.type
_entity.pdbx_description
1 polymer ?
#
loop_
_entity_poly.entity_id
_entity_poly.type
_entity_poly.pdbx_seq_one_letter_code
_entity_poly.pdbx_strand_id
1 'polypeptide(L)' 'TGATRKVRFTADRSLDFPFDLYWIDFDGKRQPYARLAPGQSIDMETYVGHQWVAELDDDACAYAEITPGLKTVIFKYEDF' A
#
# COMPACT_ATOMS: atom_id res chain seq x y z
N THR A 1 -16.00 -2.74 -13.40
CA THR A 1 -15.75 -1.69 -12.40
C THR A 1 -16.17 -2.18 -11.03
N GLY A 2 -15.29 -2.18 -10.07
CA GLY A 2 -15.57 -2.51 -8.71
C GLY A 2 -16.10 -1.31 -7.92
N ALA A 3 -16.51 -1.55 -6.68
CA ALA A 3 -16.88 -0.50 -5.77
C ALA A 3 -15.63 0.27 -5.35
N THR A 4 -15.74 1.60 -5.29
CA THR A 4 -14.63 2.41 -4.80
C THR A 4 -14.51 2.31 -3.29
N ARG A 5 -13.29 2.48 -2.80
CA ARG A 5 -12.97 2.50 -1.38
C ARG A 5 -11.95 3.59 -1.11
N LYS A 6 -12.19 4.33 -0.03
CA LYS A 6 -11.15 5.20 0.49
C LYS A 6 -10.39 4.40 1.55
N VAL A 7 -9.11 4.18 1.30
CA VAL A 7 -8.27 3.36 2.17
C VAL A 7 -7.11 4.21 2.65
N ARG A 8 -6.82 4.13 3.94
CA ARG A 8 -5.66 4.81 4.51
C ARG A 8 -4.50 3.84 4.56
N PHE A 9 -3.43 4.16 3.85
CA PHE A 9 -2.18 3.42 3.92
C PHE A 9 -1.26 4.09 4.92
N THR A 10 -0.73 3.33 5.85
CA THR A 10 0.11 3.83 6.93
C THR A 10 1.41 3.08 6.97
N ALA A 11 2.52 3.81 7.07
CA ALA A 11 3.82 3.23 7.37
C ALA A 11 3.94 3.18 8.89
N ASP A 12 4.10 1.98 9.44
CA ASP A 12 4.23 1.84 10.89
C ASP A 12 5.45 2.61 11.37
N ARG A 13 5.31 3.28 12.52
CA ARG A 13 6.40 4.11 13.04
C ARG A 13 7.60 3.30 13.51
N SER A 14 7.46 1.99 13.66
CA SER A 14 8.58 1.11 14.00
C SER A 14 9.51 0.83 12.83
N LEU A 15 9.09 1.19 11.60
CA LEU A 15 9.97 1.06 10.43
C LEU A 15 11.14 2.04 10.56
N ASP A 16 12.30 1.63 10.07
CA ASP A 16 13.50 2.48 10.10
C ASP A 16 13.67 3.30 8.82
N PHE A 17 12.97 2.92 7.76
CA PHE A 17 13.14 3.53 6.45
C PHE A 17 11.80 3.77 5.79
N PRO A 18 11.70 4.78 4.91
CA PRO A 18 10.49 4.96 4.11
C PRO A 18 10.33 3.82 3.10
N PHE A 19 9.09 3.60 2.67
CA PHE A 19 8.81 2.67 1.58
C PHE A 19 8.12 3.39 0.44
N ASP A 20 8.22 2.80 -0.76
CA ASP A 20 7.50 3.28 -1.92
C ASP A 20 6.23 2.47 -2.09
N LEU A 21 5.11 3.15 -2.31
CA LEU A 21 3.81 2.52 -2.50
C LEU A 21 3.45 2.55 -3.98
N TYR A 22 3.10 1.37 -4.51
CA TYR A 22 2.72 1.19 -5.91
C TYR A 22 1.35 0.54 -6.00
N TRP A 23 0.60 0.95 -7.01
CA TRP A 23 -0.58 0.22 -7.45
C TRP A 23 -0.15 -0.76 -8.54
N ILE A 24 -0.68 -1.98 -8.49
CA ILE A 24 -0.40 -2.97 -9.54
C ILE A 24 -1.53 -2.87 -10.55
N ASP A 25 -1.18 -2.45 -11.78
CA ASP A 25 -2.18 -2.21 -12.81
C ASP A 25 -2.65 -3.50 -13.48
N PHE A 26 -3.55 -3.37 -14.45
CA PHE A 26 -4.16 -4.52 -15.11
C PHE A 26 -3.18 -5.32 -15.96
N ASP A 27 -2.04 -4.75 -16.29
CA ASP A 27 -0.96 -5.44 -17.01
C ASP A 27 0.06 -6.06 -16.05
N GLY A 28 -0.17 -5.94 -14.77
CA GLY A 28 0.75 -6.43 -13.74
C GLY A 28 1.93 -5.51 -13.49
N LYS A 29 1.89 -4.29 -13.99
CA LYS A 29 2.97 -3.33 -13.82
C LYS A 29 2.73 -2.47 -12.59
N ARG A 30 3.83 -2.05 -11.96
CA ARG A 30 3.79 -1.17 -10.80
C ARG A 30 3.67 0.27 -11.24
N GLN A 31 2.68 0.96 -10.68
CA GLN A 31 2.49 2.40 -10.91
C GLN A 31 2.81 3.11 -9.60
N PRO A 32 3.82 4.00 -9.58
CA PRO A 32 4.20 4.67 -8.34
C PRO A 32 3.15 5.68 -7.89
N TYR A 33 2.86 5.69 -6.61
CA TYR A 33 1.85 6.60 -6.06
C TYR A 33 2.37 7.45 -4.92
N ALA A 34 3.17 6.90 -4.02
CA ALA A 34 3.59 7.64 -2.84
C ALA A 34 4.84 7.05 -2.24
N ARG A 35 5.54 7.86 -1.44
CA ARG A 35 6.63 7.41 -0.59
C ARG A 35 6.25 7.79 0.83
N LEU A 36 6.19 6.82 1.72
CA LEU A 36 5.74 7.02 3.10
C LEU A 36 6.90 6.82 4.05
N ALA A 37 7.17 7.85 4.85
CA ALA A 37 8.13 7.76 5.95
C ALA A 37 7.49 7.05 7.14
N PRO A 38 8.30 6.46 8.04
CA PRO A 38 7.75 5.81 9.25
C PRO A 38 6.79 6.74 9.99
N GLY A 39 5.61 6.22 10.31
CA GLY A 39 4.55 6.96 10.98
C GLY A 39 3.66 7.80 10.08
N GLN A 40 3.96 7.88 8.79
CA GLN A 40 3.20 8.68 7.85
C GLN A 40 2.04 7.88 7.27
N SER A 41 0.95 8.57 6.95
CA SER A 41 -0.24 7.97 6.33
C SER A 41 -0.67 8.76 5.11
N ILE A 42 -1.34 8.08 4.19
CA ILE A 42 -1.95 8.72 3.03
C ILE A 42 -3.31 8.07 2.78
N ASP A 43 -4.31 8.88 2.47
CA ASP A 43 -5.62 8.39 2.06
C ASP A 43 -5.65 8.26 0.56
N MET A 44 -6.11 7.09 0.08
CA MET A 44 -6.10 6.78 -1.33
C MET A 44 -7.47 6.25 -1.73
N GLU A 45 -8.01 6.76 -2.83
CA GLU A 45 -9.22 6.17 -3.40
C GLU A 45 -8.83 5.04 -4.33
N THR A 46 -9.40 3.87 -4.10
CA THR A 46 -9.06 2.68 -4.86
C THR A 46 -10.32 1.82 -5.05
N TYR A 47 -10.17 0.63 -5.59
CA TYR A 47 -11.29 -0.25 -5.91
C TYR A 47 -11.11 -1.59 -5.25
N VAL A 48 -12.24 -2.23 -4.88
CA VAL A 48 -12.22 -3.60 -4.39
C VAL A 48 -11.57 -4.51 -5.44
N GLY A 49 -10.65 -5.35 -4.99
CA GLY A 49 -9.92 -6.27 -5.86
C GLY A 49 -8.58 -5.73 -6.36
N HIS A 50 -8.36 -4.42 -6.27
CA HIS A 50 -7.07 -3.85 -6.65
C HIS A 50 -5.98 -4.31 -5.69
N GLN A 51 -4.78 -4.46 -6.22
CA GLN A 51 -3.61 -4.86 -5.45
C GLN A 51 -2.61 -3.73 -5.37
N TRP A 52 -2.05 -3.57 -4.19
CA TRP A 52 -1.04 -2.58 -3.90
C TRP A 52 0.20 -3.26 -3.34
N VAL A 53 1.35 -2.68 -3.57
CA VAL A 53 2.60 -3.19 -3.04
C VAL A 53 3.40 -2.05 -2.43
N ALA A 54 3.96 -2.32 -1.26
CA ALA A 54 4.92 -1.43 -0.60
C ALA A 54 6.30 -2.06 -0.73
N GLU A 55 7.26 -1.29 -1.19
CA GLU A 55 8.63 -1.74 -1.34
C GLU A 55 9.52 -0.97 -0.36
N LEU A 56 10.06 -1.68 0.63
CA LEU A 56 10.85 -1.08 1.69
C LEU A 56 12.29 -0.82 1.26
N ASP A 57 12.90 -1.82 0.64
CA ASP A 57 14.19 -1.76 -0.01
C ASP A 57 14.03 -2.44 -1.35
N ASP A 58 15.08 -2.54 -2.12
CA ASP A 58 15.01 -3.13 -3.45
C ASP A 58 14.45 -4.55 -3.45
N ASP A 59 14.51 -5.24 -2.32
CA ASP A 59 14.14 -6.66 -2.24
C ASP A 59 12.94 -6.95 -1.35
N ALA A 60 12.56 -6.05 -0.45
CA ALA A 60 11.54 -6.33 0.56
C ALA A 60 10.22 -5.70 0.17
N CYS A 61 9.21 -6.52 -0.09
CA CYS A 61 7.90 -6.07 -0.53
C CYS A 61 6.80 -6.61 0.37
N ALA A 62 5.75 -5.81 0.54
CA ALA A 62 4.52 -6.21 1.22
C ALA A 62 3.34 -5.93 0.31
N TYR A 63 2.38 -6.84 0.26
CA TYR A 63 1.25 -6.76 -0.65
C TYR A 63 -0.04 -6.56 0.12
N ALA A 64 -0.96 -5.79 -0.45
CA ALA A 64 -2.29 -5.62 0.10
C ALA A 64 -3.32 -5.69 -1.01
N GLU A 65 -4.34 -6.50 -0.81
CA GLU A 65 -5.49 -6.55 -1.71
C GLU A 65 -6.64 -5.79 -1.06
N ILE A 66 -7.33 -4.97 -1.85
CA ILE A 66 -8.45 -4.19 -1.35
C ILE A 66 -9.69 -5.09 -1.30
N THR A 67 -10.12 -5.41 -0.08
CA THR A 67 -11.31 -6.24 0.15
C THR A 67 -12.50 -5.37 0.53
N PRO A 68 -13.75 -5.89 0.38
CA PRO A 68 -14.93 -5.14 0.80
C PRO A 68 -14.84 -4.79 2.29
N GLY A 69 -15.08 -3.53 2.62
CA GLY A 69 -15.03 -3.06 4.00
C GLY A 69 -13.67 -2.67 4.53
N LEU A 70 -12.60 -2.89 3.76
CA LEU A 70 -11.25 -2.49 4.18
C LEU A 70 -11.17 -0.97 4.26
N LYS A 71 -10.62 -0.46 5.36
CA LYS A 71 -10.50 0.99 5.58
C LYS A 71 -9.07 1.44 5.81
N THR A 72 -8.24 0.57 6.36
CA THR A 72 -6.86 0.92 6.72
C THR A 72 -5.94 -0.26 6.45
N VAL A 73 -4.78 0.05 5.88
CA VAL A 73 -3.69 -0.91 5.71
C VAL A 73 -2.47 -0.33 6.41
N ILE A 74 -1.92 -1.07 7.37
CA ILE A 74 -0.72 -0.66 8.08
C ILE A 74 0.39 -1.63 7.69
N PHE A 75 1.47 -1.10 7.11
CA PHE A 75 2.62 -1.91 6.74
C PHE A 75 3.65 -1.88 7.87
N LYS A 76 3.98 -3.06 8.37
CA LYS A 76 4.96 -3.27 9.45
C LYS A 76 6.10 -4.15 8.91
N TYR A 77 7.21 -4.22 9.65
CA TYR A 77 8.33 -5.07 9.24
C TYR A 77 7.93 -6.50 8.97
N GLU A 78 7.05 -7.06 9.78
CA GLU A 78 6.62 -8.44 9.62
C GLU A 78 5.86 -8.71 8.32
N ASP A 79 5.36 -7.66 7.66
CA ASP A 79 4.64 -7.78 6.39
C ASP A 79 5.57 -7.88 5.19
N PHE A 80 6.81 -7.49 5.37
CA PHE A 80 7.79 -7.44 4.26
C PHE A 80 8.67 -8.71 4.18
#